data_0d6c26c5d829f7ca273ad6af1d74cb3c
#
_entry.id   0d6c26c5d829f7ca273ad6af1d74cb3c
#
_cell.length_a   1.000
_cell.length_b   1.000
_cell.length_c   1.000
_cell.angle_alpha   90.00
_cell.angle_beta   90.00
_cell.angle_gamma   90.00
#
_symmetry.space_group_name_H-M   'P 1'
#
loop_
_entity.id
_entity.type
_entity.pdbx_description
1 polymer ?
#
loop_
_entity_poly.entity_id
_entity_poly.type
_entity_poly.pdbx_seq_one_letter_code
_entity_poly.pdbx_strand_id
1 'polypeptide(L)'
;MGYDVSFHPISPEEMQEWYFGPLTWVQQGREEKVLALAAQYGMEDFYAEKYLDTLRVGAGTGPDELFDKSHGFYIAVIQGFFRDYFYTRGSAFSFLVEQKPEYARYFTPWEQIVPAVFPNPAENRIIENYCSGVYLSPDQAAQLLQDLEQDKKVQEDMEGLWCDGQLAVLKKALTFAVELGTGLLEATEVVEPDPISPNESTSYSNLYHCDRDGVYLYMNMAMKQI
;
A
#
# COMPACT_ATOMS: atom_id res chain seq x y z
N MET A 1 16.32 -12.17 -5.17
CA MET A 1 15.11 -11.70 -5.88
C MET A 1 14.20 -11.11 -4.83
N GLY A 2 13.63 -9.94 -5.08
CA GLY A 2 12.66 -9.27 -4.18
C GLY A 2 11.34 -9.09 -4.92
N TYR A 3 10.30 -8.82 -4.16
CA TYR A 3 8.97 -8.49 -4.65
C TYR A 3 8.84 -6.98 -4.86
N ASP A 4 7.88 -6.56 -5.65
CA ASP A 4 7.48 -5.18 -5.78
C ASP A 4 6.56 -4.82 -4.61
N VAL A 5 7.08 -3.99 -3.71
CA VAL A 5 6.40 -3.58 -2.46
C VAL A 5 6.17 -2.08 -2.51
N SER A 6 5.05 -1.63 -2.02
CA SER A 6 4.75 -0.21 -1.92
C SER A 6 4.12 0.14 -0.57
N PHE A 7 4.41 1.35 -0.10
CA PHE A 7 3.95 1.89 1.17
C PHE A 7 3.07 3.10 0.92
N HIS A 8 1.86 3.08 1.47
CA HIS A 8 0.79 4.02 1.20
C HIS A 8 0.34 4.69 2.50
N PRO A 9 0.76 5.96 2.75
CA PRO A 9 0.28 6.73 3.90
C PRO A 9 -1.22 7.00 3.78
N ILE A 10 -2.01 6.46 4.71
CA ILE A 10 -3.47 6.56 4.69
C ILE A 10 -4.04 6.35 6.10
N SER A 11 -5.09 7.10 6.46
CA SER A 11 -5.84 6.89 7.69
C SER A 11 -7.10 6.04 7.47
N PRO A 12 -7.69 5.45 8.52
CA PRO A 12 -8.98 4.77 8.41
C PRO A 12 -10.10 5.66 7.88
N GLU A 13 -10.09 6.95 8.23
CA GLU A 13 -11.05 7.96 7.74
C GLU A 13 -10.90 8.16 6.24
N GLU A 14 -9.67 8.25 5.74
CA GLU A 14 -9.38 8.36 4.31
C GLU A 14 -9.71 7.06 3.56
N MET A 15 -9.48 5.88 4.16
CA MET A 15 -9.97 4.62 3.59
C MET A 15 -11.50 4.62 3.44
N GLN A 16 -12.22 5.16 4.45
CA GLN A 16 -13.66 5.30 4.38
C GLN A 16 -14.08 6.29 3.30
N GLU A 17 -13.40 7.44 3.20
CA GLU A 17 -13.74 8.51 2.26
C GLU A 17 -13.39 8.14 0.81
N TRP A 18 -12.22 7.53 0.58
CA TRP A 18 -11.71 7.28 -0.77
C TRP A 18 -12.06 5.90 -1.32
N TYR A 19 -12.35 4.93 -0.45
CA TYR A 19 -12.61 3.56 -0.89
C TYR A 19 -13.96 3.03 -0.43
N PHE A 20 -14.20 2.80 0.85
CA PHE A 20 -15.39 2.09 1.31
C PHE A 20 -16.70 2.83 1.04
N GLY A 21 -16.74 4.15 1.23
CA GLY A 21 -17.88 4.97 0.86
C GLY A 21 -18.16 4.96 -0.63
N PRO A 22 -17.16 5.32 -1.48
CA PRO A 22 -17.29 5.25 -2.94
C PRO A 22 -17.62 3.86 -3.48
N LEU A 23 -17.08 2.79 -2.88
CA LEU A 23 -17.42 1.41 -3.24
C LEU A 23 -18.93 1.16 -3.11
N THR A 24 -19.53 1.65 -2.02
CA THR A 24 -20.98 1.58 -1.81
C THR A 24 -21.74 2.37 -2.88
N TRP A 25 -21.22 3.52 -3.33
CA TRP A 25 -21.86 4.29 -4.41
C TRP A 25 -21.84 3.53 -5.73
N VAL A 26 -20.72 2.89 -6.08
CA VAL A 26 -20.62 2.04 -7.28
C VAL A 26 -21.62 0.89 -7.22
N GLN A 27 -21.72 0.19 -6.09
CA GLN A 27 -22.69 -0.89 -5.89
C GLN A 27 -24.15 -0.43 -6.02
N GLN A 28 -24.41 0.85 -5.75
CA GLN A 28 -25.74 1.49 -5.91
C GLN A 28 -25.95 2.11 -7.29
N GLY A 29 -25.01 2.01 -8.22
CA GLY A 29 -25.08 2.64 -9.56
C GLY A 29 -24.95 4.17 -9.52
N ARG A 30 -24.28 4.74 -8.51
CA ARG A 30 -24.15 6.19 -8.29
C ARG A 30 -22.72 6.66 -8.58
N GLU A 31 -22.19 6.24 -9.73
CA GLU A 31 -20.81 6.48 -10.15
C GLU A 31 -20.46 7.97 -10.34
N GLU A 32 -21.47 8.81 -10.64
CA GLU A 32 -21.30 10.26 -10.72
C GLU A 32 -20.76 10.89 -9.45
N LYS A 33 -21.01 10.26 -8.29
CA LYS A 33 -20.45 10.72 -7.00
C LYS A 33 -18.96 10.46 -6.86
N VAL A 34 -18.49 9.35 -7.44
CA VAL A 34 -17.06 9.02 -7.47
C VAL A 34 -16.30 10.05 -8.29
N LEU A 35 -16.81 10.38 -9.49
CA LEU A 35 -16.22 11.40 -10.36
C LEU A 35 -16.27 12.80 -9.72
N ALA A 36 -17.37 13.11 -9.01
CA ALA A 36 -17.48 14.37 -8.27
C ALA A 36 -16.45 14.46 -7.12
N LEU A 37 -16.20 13.35 -6.41
CA LEU A 37 -15.16 13.29 -5.39
C LEU A 37 -13.77 13.47 -6.02
N ALA A 38 -13.46 12.76 -7.10
CA ALA A 38 -12.19 12.92 -7.82
C ALA A 38 -11.96 14.39 -8.25
N ALA A 39 -12.99 15.04 -8.81
CA ALA A 39 -12.94 16.44 -9.20
C ALA A 39 -12.72 17.38 -8.00
N GLN A 40 -13.30 17.09 -6.83
CA GLN A 40 -13.10 17.86 -5.59
C GLN A 40 -11.62 17.86 -5.16
N TYR A 41 -10.90 16.75 -5.38
CA TYR A 41 -9.46 16.63 -5.12
C TYR A 41 -8.59 17.11 -6.28
N GLY A 42 -9.18 17.62 -7.37
CA GLY A 42 -8.45 18.12 -8.53
C GLY A 42 -7.79 17.02 -9.37
N MET A 43 -8.30 15.80 -9.28
CA MET A 43 -7.78 14.66 -10.05
C MET A 43 -8.05 14.87 -11.54
N GLU A 44 -7.04 14.60 -12.38
CA GLU A 44 -7.18 14.65 -13.83
C GLU A 44 -8.14 13.55 -14.32
N ASP A 45 -8.89 13.85 -15.41
CA ASP A 45 -9.92 12.95 -15.95
C ASP A 45 -9.42 11.52 -16.16
N PHE A 46 -8.21 11.35 -16.67
CA PHE A 46 -7.60 10.03 -16.89
C PHE A 46 -7.49 9.22 -15.59
N TYR A 47 -7.07 9.84 -14.50
CA TYR A 47 -6.94 9.17 -13.20
C TYR A 47 -8.28 9.03 -12.50
N ALA A 48 -9.21 9.96 -12.70
CA ALA A 48 -10.59 9.85 -12.21
C ALA A 48 -11.29 8.61 -12.79
N GLU A 49 -11.11 8.34 -14.09
CA GLU A 49 -11.62 7.12 -14.73
C GLU A 49 -10.93 5.85 -14.18
N LYS A 50 -9.60 5.87 -14.00
CA LYS A 50 -8.88 4.74 -13.39
C LYS A 50 -9.32 4.49 -11.94
N TYR A 51 -9.58 5.54 -11.18
CA TYR A 51 -10.14 5.46 -9.83
C TYR A 51 -11.50 4.76 -9.84
N LEU A 52 -12.41 5.20 -10.71
CA LEU A 52 -13.72 4.59 -10.87
C LEU A 52 -13.62 3.11 -11.29
N ASP A 53 -12.75 2.79 -12.25
CA ASP A 53 -12.53 1.42 -12.70
C ASP A 53 -11.98 0.53 -11.58
N THR A 54 -11.06 1.05 -10.74
CA THR A 54 -10.55 0.33 -9.58
C THR A 54 -11.68 0.01 -8.58
N LEU A 55 -12.57 0.97 -8.34
CA LEU A 55 -13.75 0.76 -7.48
C LEU A 55 -14.74 -0.27 -8.07
N ARG A 56 -14.93 -0.28 -9.38
CA ARG A 56 -15.76 -1.29 -10.06
C ARG A 56 -15.22 -2.71 -9.86
N VAL A 57 -13.90 -2.86 -9.98
CA VAL A 57 -13.24 -4.15 -9.71
C VAL A 57 -13.34 -4.50 -8.24
N GLY A 58 -13.05 -3.57 -7.33
CA GLY A 58 -13.16 -3.77 -5.88
C GLY A 58 -14.57 -4.14 -5.43
N ALA A 59 -15.61 -3.64 -6.11
CA ALA A 59 -17.01 -3.97 -5.82
C ALA A 59 -17.36 -5.44 -6.07
N GLY A 60 -16.58 -6.12 -6.91
CA GLY A 60 -16.72 -7.55 -7.20
C GLY A 60 -15.74 -8.45 -6.42
N THR A 61 -14.93 -7.87 -5.53
CA THR A 61 -13.92 -8.62 -4.77
C THR A 61 -14.58 -9.57 -3.78
N GLY A 62 -14.13 -10.82 -3.80
CA GLY A 62 -14.56 -11.88 -2.90
C GLY A 62 -13.59 -12.10 -1.73
N PRO A 63 -13.65 -13.28 -1.08
CA PRO A 63 -12.70 -13.68 -0.05
C PRO A 63 -11.28 -13.70 -0.58
N ASP A 64 -10.33 -13.36 0.29
CA ASP A 64 -8.91 -13.31 -0.06
C ASP A 64 -8.24 -14.67 -0.01
N GLU A 65 -7.42 -14.94 -1.01
CA GLU A 65 -6.41 -15.97 -0.99
C GLU A 65 -5.01 -15.35 -1.01
N LEU A 66 -3.94 -16.14 -0.82
CA LEU A 66 -2.58 -15.64 -0.56
C LEU A 66 -2.07 -14.62 -1.59
N PHE A 67 -2.35 -14.78 -2.86
CA PHE A 67 -1.91 -13.85 -3.91
C PHE A 67 -3.08 -13.12 -4.58
N ASP A 68 -4.27 -13.21 -4.00
CA ASP A 68 -5.43 -12.53 -4.56
C ASP A 68 -5.43 -11.04 -4.23
N LYS A 69 -5.84 -10.27 -5.21
CA LYS A 69 -6.06 -8.84 -5.04
C LYS A 69 -7.37 -8.62 -4.30
N SER A 70 -7.28 -7.99 -3.15
CA SER A 70 -8.40 -7.76 -2.24
C SER A 70 -8.57 -6.29 -1.89
N HIS A 71 -9.42 -6.01 -0.92
CA HIS A 71 -9.68 -4.64 -0.47
C HIS A 71 -8.41 -3.87 -0.11
N GLY A 72 -7.44 -4.47 0.58
CA GLY A 72 -6.18 -3.80 0.92
C GLY A 72 -5.38 -3.39 -0.31
N PHE A 73 -5.31 -4.27 -1.32
CA PHE A 73 -4.69 -3.95 -2.60
C PHE A 73 -5.35 -2.75 -3.29
N TYR A 74 -6.70 -2.76 -3.39
CA TYR A 74 -7.42 -1.67 -4.06
C TYR A 74 -7.38 -0.36 -3.28
N ILE A 75 -7.33 -0.41 -1.94
CA ILE A 75 -7.09 0.78 -1.10
C ILE A 75 -5.73 1.38 -1.44
N ALA A 76 -4.68 0.56 -1.56
CA ALA A 76 -3.33 1.01 -1.91
C ALA A 76 -3.29 1.67 -3.30
N VAL A 77 -3.91 1.03 -4.30
CA VAL A 77 -4.03 1.60 -5.65
C VAL A 77 -4.72 2.97 -5.61
N ILE A 78 -5.85 3.06 -4.91
CA ILE A 78 -6.65 4.28 -4.82
C ILE A 78 -5.92 5.37 -4.06
N GLN A 79 -5.25 5.04 -2.95
CA GLN A 79 -4.43 6.02 -2.22
C GLN A 79 -3.42 6.71 -3.15
N GLY A 80 -2.79 5.97 -4.05
CA GLY A 80 -1.84 6.50 -5.04
C GLY A 80 -2.45 7.48 -6.04
N PHE A 81 -3.78 7.58 -6.18
CA PHE A 81 -4.43 8.63 -6.97
C PHE A 81 -4.60 9.95 -6.19
N PHE A 82 -4.60 9.90 -4.86
CA PHE A 82 -4.85 11.05 -4.01
C PHE A 82 -3.58 11.66 -3.40
N ARG A 83 -2.51 10.83 -3.20
CA ARG A 83 -1.33 11.24 -2.43
C ARG A 83 -0.11 10.42 -2.81
N ASP A 84 1.07 10.95 -2.48
CA ASP A 84 2.35 10.28 -2.66
C ASP A 84 2.40 8.94 -1.91
N TYR A 85 3.00 7.96 -2.56
CA TYR A 85 3.33 6.64 -2.03
C TYR A 85 4.78 6.28 -2.37
N PHE A 86 5.30 5.24 -1.74
CA PHE A 86 6.72 4.91 -1.78
C PHE A 86 6.89 3.48 -2.29
N TYR A 87 7.65 3.31 -3.35
CA TYR A 87 7.99 2.01 -3.89
C TYR A 87 9.31 1.52 -3.32
N THR A 88 9.40 0.22 -3.04
CA THR A 88 10.65 -0.45 -2.69
C THR A 88 10.69 -1.86 -3.29
N ARG A 89 11.87 -2.44 -3.34
CA ARG A 89 12.04 -3.84 -3.71
C ARG A 89 12.57 -4.64 -2.53
N GLY A 90 11.85 -5.68 -2.12
CA GLY A 90 12.23 -6.42 -0.92
C GLY A 90 11.29 -7.57 -0.61
N SER A 91 11.10 -7.84 0.67
CA SER A 91 10.14 -8.81 1.18
C SER A 91 8.96 -8.08 1.83
N ALA A 92 7.78 -8.71 1.84
CA ALA A 92 6.62 -8.17 2.52
C ALA A 92 6.66 -8.41 4.03
N PHE A 93 6.01 -7.55 4.81
CA PHE A 93 5.86 -7.72 6.27
C PHE A 93 5.14 -9.01 6.65
N SER A 94 4.22 -9.51 5.81
CA SER A 94 3.55 -10.79 6.04
C SER A 94 4.54 -11.94 6.21
N PHE A 95 5.59 -12.00 5.39
CA PHE A 95 6.64 -13.03 5.53
C PHE A 95 7.53 -12.81 6.77
N LEU A 96 7.73 -11.58 7.20
CA LEU A 96 8.42 -11.32 8.46
C LEU A 96 7.63 -11.86 9.65
N VAL A 97 6.32 -11.57 9.69
CA VAL A 97 5.43 -12.03 10.78
C VAL A 97 5.32 -13.55 10.82
N GLU A 98 5.29 -14.21 9.65
CA GLU A 98 5.34 -15.68 9.58
C GLU A 98 6.59 -16.27 10.25
N GLN A 99 7.74 -15.65 10.02
CA GLN A 99 9.02 -16.09 10.58
C GLN A 99 9.26 -15.59 12.01
N LYS A 100 8.78 -14.41 12.35
CA LYS A 100 8.98 -13.68 13.60
C LYS A 100 7.66 -13.07 14.09
N PRO A 101 6.78 -13.86 14.73
CA PRO A 101 5.43 -13.43 15.12
C PRO A 101 5.39 -12.21 16.05
N GLU A 102 6.48 -11.91 16.76
CA GLU A 102 6.59 -10.73 17.62
C GLU A 102 6.41 -9.40 16.87
N TYR A 103 6.61 -9.38 15.55
CA TYR A 103 6.44 -8.19 14.71
C TYR A 103 4.96 -7.88 14.42
N ALA A 104 4.03 -8.82 14.69
CA ALA A 104 2.60 -8.57 14.57
C ALA A 104 2.12 -7.39 15.44
N ARG A 105 2.87 -7.01 16.48
CA ARG A 105 2.59 -5.84 17.32
C ARG A 105 2.50 -4.51 16.56
N TYR A 106 3.13 -4.43 15.38
CA TYR A 106 3.10 -3.22 14.55
C TYR A 106 1.91 -3.17 13.59
N PHE A 107 1.06 -4.19 13.55
CA PHE A 107 0.01 -4.30 12.54
C PHE A 107 -1.37 -4.35 13.15
N THR A 108 -2.29 -3.63 12.52
CA THR A 108 -3.71 -3.64 12.86
C THR A 108 -4.41 -4.70 12.02
N PRO A 109 -5.12 -5.65 12.63
CA PRO A 109 -5.89 -6.64 11.89
C PRO A 109 -6.95 -6.00 10.97
N TRP A 110 -7.12 -6.55 9.77
CA TRP A 110 -8.07 -6.03 8.79
C TRP A 110 -9.52 -6.02 9.29
N GLU A 111 -9.89 -6.94 10.17
CA GLU A 111 -11.22 -7.00 10.81
C GLU A 111 -11.54 -5.74 11.63
N GLN A 112 -10.51 -4.99 12.04
CA GLN A 112 -10.69 -3.72 12.76
C GLN A 112 -10.80 -2.52 11.82
N ILE A 113 -10.43 -2.69 10.56
CA ILE A 113 -10.38 -1.63 9.54
C ILE A 113 -11.61 -1.68 8.66
N VAL A 114 -12.00 -2.87 8.21
CA VAL A 114 -13.10 -3.05 7.25
C VAL A 114 -14.43 -2.78 7.95
N PRO A 115 -15.28 -1.90 7.39
CA PRO A 115 -16.59 -1.63 7.95
C PRO A 115 -17.48 -2.88 8.05
N ALA A 116 -18.13 -3.08 9.19
CA ALA A 116 -19.01 -4.23 9.45
C ALA A 116 -20.21 -4.33 8.47
N VAL A 117 -20.50 -3.29 7.72
CA VAL A 117 -21.54 -3.26 6.67
C VAL A 117 -21.16 -4.12 5.44
N PHE A 118 -19.91 -4.42 5.25
CA PHE A 118 -19.46 -5.28 4.16
C PHE A 118 -19.75 -6.75 4.53
N PRO A 119 -20.46 -7.53 3.68
CA PRO A 119 -20.93 -8.89 4.00
C PRO A 119 -19.81 -9.91 4.21
N ASN A 120 -18.62 -9.65 3.71
CA ASN A 120 -17.40 -10.38 4.04
C ASN A 120 -16.36 -9.31 4.39
N PRO A 121 -16.27 -8.90 5.68
CA PRO A 121 -15.15 -8.10 6.12
C PRO A 121 -13.90 -8.86 5.65
N ALA A 122 -12.98 -8.15 5.06
CA ALA A 122 -11.83 -8.75 4.41
C ALA A 122 -11.28 -9.90 5.27
N GLU A 123 -11.36 -11.09 4.73
CA GLU A 123 -10.69 -12.24 5.31
C GLU A 123 -9.17 -12.12 5.13
N ASN A 124 -8.71 -10.86 4.86
CA ASN A 124 -7.31 -10.50 4.76
C ASN A 124 -6.62 -10.84 6.06
N ARG A 125 -5.88 -11.93 6.03
CA ARG A 125 -5.00 -12.28 7.12
C ARG A 125 -3.62 -11.73 6.81
N ILE A 126 -3.01 -11.07 7.78
CA ILE A 126 -1.65 -10.51 7.65
C ILE A 126 -0.67 -11.54 7.09
N ILE A 127 -0.80 -12.80 7.51
CA ILE A 127 0.13 -13.89 7.14
C ILE A 127 -0.26 -14.55 5.81
N GLU A 128 -1.51 -14.47 5.41
CA GLU A 128 -2.07 -15.26 4.30
C GLU A 128 -2.43 -14.42 3.08
N ASN A 129 -2.30 -13.11 3.15
CA ASN A 129 -2.54 -12.25 1.99
C ASN A 129 -1.32 -11.39 1.67
N TYR A 130 -0.59 -11.82 0.66
CA TYR A 130 0.61 -11.14 0.20
C TYR A 130 0.28 -9.83 -0.53
N CYS A 131 -0.71 -9.82 -1.43
CA CYS A 131 -1.02 -8.64 -2.25
C CYS A 131 -1.63 -7.49 -1.45
N SER A 132 -2.44 -7.79 -0.45
CA SER A 132 -3.09 -6.79 0.39
C SER A 132 -2.24 -6.29 1.55
N GLY A 133 -1.15 -7.01 1.87
CA GLY A 133 -0.20 -6.63 2.88
C GLY A 133 -0.77 -6.39 4.27
N VAL A 134 -0.19 -5.42 4.95
CA VAL A 134 -0.50 -5.08 6.34
C VAL A 134 -0.75 -3.58 6.50
N TYR A 135 -1.50 -3.23 7.55
CA TYR A 135 -1.72 -1.84 7.93
C TYR A 135 -1.13 -1.54 9.32
N LEU A 136 -0.37 -0.47 9.39
CA LEU A 136 0.13 0.11 10.62
C LEU A 136 -0.74 1.33 10.96
N SER A 137 -1.37 1.34 12.14
CA SER A 137 -2.04 2.54 12.64
C SER A 137 -1.04 3.69 12.84
N PRO A 138 -1.48 4.95 13.01
CA PRO A 138 -0.58 6.07 13.27
C PRO A 138 0.39 5.81 14.43
N ASP A 139 -0.10 5.25 15.54
CA ASP A 139 0.73 4.91 16.70
C ASP A 139 1.73 3.79 16.39
N GLN A 140 1.31 2.79 15.63
CA GLN A 140 2.17 1.67 15.24
C GLN A 140 3.24 2.10 14.24
N ALA A 141 2.92 3.00 13.31
CA ALA A 141 3.89 3.58 12.37
C ALA A 141 4.96 4.40 13.13
N ALA A 142 4.53 5.23 14.08
CA ALA A 142 5.44 6.00 14.93
C ALA A 142 6.32 5.08 15.80
N GLN A 143 5.73 4.02 16.39
CA GLN A 143 6.48 3.05 17.19
C GLN A 143 7.51 2.29 16.34
N LEU A 144 7.14 1.83 15.14
CA LEU A 144 8.11 1.15 14.27
C LEU A 144 9.24 2.08 13.84
N LEU A 145 8.94 3.34 13.51
CA LEU A 145 9.96 4.33 13.16
C LEU A 145 10.94 4.55 14.34
N GLN A 146 10.42 4.69 15.57
CA GLN A 146 11.23 4.83 16.76
C GLN A 146 12.09 3.58 17.04
N ASP A 147 11.51 2.39 16.92
CA ASP A 147 12.23 1.13 17.16
C ASP A 147 13.32 0.91 16.10
N LEU A 148 13.10 1.31 14.85
CA LEU A 148 14.13 1.30 13.79
C LEU A 148 15.33 2.19 14.09
N GLU A 149 15.18 3.18 14.96
CA GLU A 149 16.27 4.08 15.39
C GLU A 149 16.95 3.62 16.68
N GLN A 150 16.20 2.95 17.57
CA GLN A 150 16.63 2.69 18.94
C GLN A 150 16.87 1.20 19.26
N ASP A 151 16.23 0.29 18.53
CA ASP A 151 16.35 -1.16 18.73
C ASP A 151 17.18 -1.78 17.62
N LYS A 152 18.42 -2.16 17.97
CA LYS A 152 19.36 -2.77 17.04
C LYS A 152 18.84 -4.07 16.42
N LYS A 153 18.06 -4.88 17.18
CA LYS A 153 17.48 -6.12 16.66
C LYS A 153 16.42 -5.81 15.59
N VAL A 154 15.55 -4.83 15.84
CA VAL A 154 14.55 -4.39 14.86
C VAL A 154 15.23 -3.88 13.60
N GLN A 155 16.27 -3.06 13.73
CA GLN A 155 17.04 -2.57 12.60
C GLN A 155 17.66 -3.72 11.78
N GLU A 156 18.37 -4.65 12.42
CA GLU A 156 19.02 -5.79 11.76
C GLU A 156 17.98 -6.69 11.05
N ASP A 157 16.84 -6.94 11.68
CA ASP A 157 15.77 -7.75 11.11
C ASP A 157 15.15 -7.07 9.88
N MET A 158 14.94 -5.75 9.92
CA MET A 158 14.40 -4.99 8.79
C MET A 158 15.42 -4.83 7.65
N GLU A 159 16.71 -4.65 7.96
CA GLU A 159 17.77 -4.66 6.96
C GLU A 159 17.86 -6.01 6.21
N GLY A 160 17.50 -7.10 6.86
CA GLY A 160 17.39 -8.42 6.25
C GLY A 160 16.26 -8.53 5.21
N LEU A 161 15.20 -7.73 5.33
CA LEU A 161 14.07 -7.69 4.40
C LEU A 161 14.31 -6.73 3.23
N TRP A 162 14.86 -5.55 3.52
CA TRP A 162 15.09 -4.46 2.57
C TRP A 162 16.58 -4.09 2.52
N CYS A 163 17.35 -4.95 1.87
CA CYS A 163 18.79 -4.75 1.67
C CYS A 163 19.08 -3.66 0.62
N ASP A 164 20.35 -3.39 0.39
CA ASP A 164 20.85 -2.49 -0.67
C ASP A 164 20.27 -1.05 -0.62
N GLY A 165 20.01 -0.55 0.59
CA GLY A 165 19.47 0.80 0.81
C GLY A 165 17.95 0.91 0.76
N GLN A 166 17.24 -0.16 0.45
CA GLN A 166 15.77 -0.14 0.35
C GLN A 166 15.09 0.15 1.70
N LEU A 167 15.71 -0.19 2.83
CA LEU A 167 15.20 0.18 4.16
C LEU A 167 15.03 1.70 4.32
N ALA A 168 15.85 2.52 3.64
CA ALA A 168 15.70 3.97 3.69
C ALA A 168 14.36 4.44 3.11
N VAL A 169 13.81 3.72 2.15
CA VAL A 169 12.48 4.01 1.56
C VAL A 169 11.37 3.76 2.57
N LEU A 170 11.44 2.64 3.32
CA LEU A 170 10.50 2.38 4.41
C LEU A 170 10.57 3.48 5.48
N LYS A 171 11.78 3.86 5.91
CA LYS A 171 11.96 4.94 6.91
C LYS A 171 11.36 6.25 6.40
N LYS A 172 11.57 6.59 5.13
CA LYS A 172 10.98 7.78 4.49
C LYS A 172 9.45 7.71 4.49
N ALA A 173 8.86 6.57 4.14
CA ALA A 173 7.42 6.36 4.14
C ALA A 173 6.81 6.47 5.56
N LEU A 174 7.46 5.86 6.56
CA LEU A 174 7.05 5.98 7.97
C LEU A 174 7.13 7.42 8.46
N THR A 175 8.23 8.13 8.16
CA THR A 175 8.39 9.55 8.53
C THR A 175 7.25 10.39 7.93
N PHE A 176 6.97 10.20 6.64
CA PHE A 176 5.91 10.93 5.96
C PHE A 176 4.52 10.62 6.54
N ALA A 177 4.23 9.35 6.86
CA ALA A 177 2.97 8.96 7.51
C ALA A 177 2.83 9.62 8.90
N VAL A 178 3.90 9.63 9.70
CA VAL A 178 3.92 10.26 11.03
C VAL A 178 3.72 11.78 10.92
N GLU A 179 4.36 12.45 9.97
CA GLU A 179 4.20 13.90 9.73
C GLU A 179 2.77 14.26 9.33
N LEU A 180 2.10 13.38 8.58
CA LEU A 180 0.70 13.55 8.19
C LEU A 180 -0.29 13.16 9.31
N GLY A 181 0.16 12.47 10.35
CA GLY A 181 -0.70 11.89 11.37
C GLY A 181 -1.55 10.72 10.86
N THR A 182 -1.11 10.05 9.78
CA THR A 182 -1.78 8.89 9.19
C THR A 182 -1.10 7.59 9.58
N GLY A 183 -1.76 6.45 9.33
CA GLY A 183 -1.12 5.15 9.32
C GLY A 183 -0.38 4.89 8.00
N LEU A 184 0.15 3.67 7.87
CA LEU A 184 0.87 3.22 6.68
C LEU A 184 0.33 1.85 6.24
N LEU A 185 -0.14 1.77 5.01
CA LEU A 185 -0.54 0.52 4.37
C LEU A 185 0.63 0.01 3.53
N GLU A 186 1.03 -1.25 3.73
CA GLU A 186 1.87 -1.98 2.80
C GLU A 186 0.98 -2.72 1.81
N ALA A 187 1.36 -2.73 0.53
CA ALA A 187 0.81 -3.63 -0.46
C ALA A 187 1.90 -4.08 -1.42
N THR A 188 1.64 -5.17 -2.16
CA THR A 188 2.58 -5.69 -3.14
C THR A 188 1.93 -5.77 -4.51
N GLU A 189 2.76 -5.75 -5.55
CA GLU A 189 2.33 -5.85 -6.96
C GLU A 189 1.37 -4.72 -7.39
N VAL A 190 1.34 -3.60 -6.65
CA VAL A 190 0.56 -2.40 -7.01
C VAL A 190 1.21 -1.66 -8.16
N VAL A 191 2.52 -1.59 -8.16
CA VAL A 191 3.33 -1.00 -9.22
C VAL A 191 4.52 -1.92 -9.52
N GLU A 192 4.79 -2.14 -10.79
CA GLU A 192 5.91 -2.93 -11.29
C GLU A 192 6.76 -2.04 -12.18
N PRO A 193 7.76 -1.33 -11.61
CA PRO A 193 8.59 -0.42 -12.38
C PRO A 193 9.43 -1.16 -13.42
N ASP A 194 9.41 -0.67 -14.65
CA ASP A 194 10.40 -1.11 -15.63
C ASP A 194 11.77 -0.52 -15.28
N PRO A 195 12.79 -1.35 -15.00
CA PRO A 195 14.10 -0.86 -14.55
C PRO A 195 14.91 -0.17 -15.65
N ILE A 196 14.51 -0.29 -16.92
CA ILE A 196 15.16 0.33 -18.07
C ILE A 196 14.38 1.56 -18.53
N SER A 197 13.05 1.47 -18.50
CA SER A 197 12.13 2.48 -19.01
C SER A 197 11.03 2.78 -17.97
N PRO A 198 11.29 3.55 -16.91
CA PRO A 198 10.30 3.77 -15.83
C PRO A 198 8.96 4.34 -16.30
N ASN A 199 8.95 5.04 -17.44
CA ASN A 199 7.72 5.56 -18.03
C ASN A 199 6.84 4.48 -18.69
N GLU A 200 7.37 3.29 -18.91
CA GLU A 200 6.69 2.12 -19.44
C GLU A 200 6.32 1.13 -18.34
N SER A 201 6.48 1.52 -17.08
CA SER A 201 6.15 0.70 -15.92
C SER A 201 4.70 0.25 -15.98
N THR A 202 4.47 -1.04 -15.71
CA THR A 202 3.13 -1.57 -15.55
C THR A 202 2.62 -1.21 -14.17
N SER A 203 1.47 -0.59 -14.09
CA SER A 203 0.79 -0.28 -12.83
C SER A 203 -0.59 0.29 -13.08
N TYR A 204 -1.40 0.32 -12.06
CA TYR A 204 -2.69 1.01 -12.09
C TYR A 204 -2.53 2.53 -12.22
N SER A 205 -1.48 3.09 -11.67
CA SER A 205 -1.23 4.53 -11.59
C SER A 205 -0.07 5.02 -12.46
N ASN A 206 0.62 4.13 -13.16
CA ASN A 206 1.75 4.46 -14.02
C ASN A 206 2.79 5.36 -13.33
N LEU A 207 3.17 5.05 -12.07
CA LEU A 207 4.02 5.82 -11.17
C LEU A 207 3.48 7.23 -10.82
N TYR A 208 2.20 7.48 -11.02
CA TYR A 208 1.54 8.70 -10.57
C TYR A 208 1.64 8.82 -9.04
N HIS A 209 2.09 9.94 -8.53
CA HIS A 209 2.41 10.15 -7.11
C HIS A 209 3.43 9.15 -6.49
N CYS A 210 4.10 8.32 -7.30
CA CYS A 210 5.15 7.46 -6.77
C CYS A 210 6.40 8.28 -6.42
N ASP A 211 6.83 8.22 -5.16
CA ASP A 211 8.20 8.63 -4.81
C ASP A 211 9.20 7.68 -5.48
N ARG A 212 10.09 8.24 -6.29
CA ARG A 212 10.94 7.46 -7.20
C ARG A 212 12.27 7.02 -6.60
N ASP A 213 12.58 7.35 -5.36
CA ASP A 213 13.87 6.98 -4.76
C ASP A 213 14.09 5.47 -4.79
N GLY A 214 13.07 4.69 -4.38
CA GLY A 214 13.13 3.23 -4.43
C GLY A 214 13.17 2.66 -5.85
N VAL A 215 12.49 3.31 -6.80
CA VAL A 215 12.56 2.95 -8.23
C VAL A 215 13.98 3.12 -8.76
N TYR A 216 14.63 4.25 -8.45
CA TYR A 216 16.02 4.48 -8.84
C TYR A 216 17.00 3.51 -8.19
N LEU A 217 16.77 3.13 -6.93
CA LEU A 217 17.57 2.07 -6.29
C LEU A 217 17.44 0.76 -7.06
N TYR A 218 16.22 0.35 -7.40
CA TYR A 218 15.97 -0.86 -8.18
C TYR A 218 16.61 -0.81 -9.57
N MET A 219 16.47 0.30 -10.30
CA MET A 219 17.14 0.52 -11.60
C MET A 219 18.66 0.34 -11.50
N ASN A 220 19.28 0.96 -10.47
CA ASN A 220 20.71 0.84 -10.25
C ASN A 220 21.16 -0.59 -9.94
N MET A 221 20.34 -1.35 -9.23
CA MET A 221 20.60 -2.78 -8.97
C MET A 221 20.51 -3.62 -10.25
N ALA A 222 19.47 -3.41 -11.05
CA ALA A 222 19.27 -4.12 -12.31
C ALA A 222 20.41 -3.85 -13.31
N MET A 223 20.84 -2.62 -13.44
CA MET A 223 21.96 -2.23 -14.32
C MET A 223 23.32 -2.83 -13.91
N LYS A 224 23.50 -3.18 -12.63
CA LYS A 224 24.75 -3.84 -12.19
C LYS A 224 24.77 -5.34 -12.49
N GLN A 225 23.65 -5.91 -12.92
CA GLN A 225 23.52 -7.33 -13.24
C GLN A 225 23.61 -7.63 -14.75
N ILE A 226 23.67 -6.57 -15.58
CA ILE A 226 23.91 -6.60 -17.03
C ILE A 226 25.39 -6.39 -17.30
#